data_0c783292e4860dd08daef4329f37e5ab
#
_entry.id   0c783292e4860dd08daef4329f37e5ab
#
_cell.length_a   1.000
_cell.length_b   1.000
_cell.length_c   1.000
_cell.angle_alpha   90.00
_cell.angle_beta   90.00
_cell.angle_gamma   90.00
#
_symmetry.space_group_name_H-M   'P 1'
#
loop_
_entity.id
_entity.type
_entity.pdbx_description
1 polymer ?
#
loop_
_entity_poly.entity_id
_entity_poly.type
_entity_poly.pdbx_seq_one_letter_code
_entity_poly.pdbx_strand_id
1 'polypeptide(L)'
;MAFPEMAMNKYYRILDKILATGKTQTNKKGNIQYLLNEQLSLTPADLLDIFEGHNIARKKLRSELQLFMQGERNVEKYREAGINWWDYCGSILVNSYPTYFEKLPPLIAKINRERRNSKNYVLFLGETGAESNQAPCLSLVQFQLDGGELVLSAYQRSSDANLGLPSDIYHLYLMARQIELPLKSITLYLGNVHIYENNIPGTRALIAGDETVRFGLNV
;
A
#
# COMPACT_ATOMS: atom_id res chain seq x y z
N MET A 1 10.99 -11.03 27.01
CA MET A 1 11.08 -9.65 27.52
C MET A 1 10.10 -8.83 26.73
N ALA A 2 9.07 -8.28 27.37
CA ALA A 2 8.19 -7.32 26.68
C ALA A 2 9.05 -6.10 26.33
N PHE A 3 9.00 -5.62 25.07
CA PHE A 3 9.56 -4.34 24.70
C PHE A 3 9.00 -3.27 25.67
N PRO A 4 9.81 -2.31 26.13
CA PRO A 4 9.27 -1.19 26.88
C PRO A 4 8.23 -0.51 25.99
N GLU A 5 7.22 0.08 26.59
CA GLU A 5 6.09 0.83 25.99
C GLU A 5 6.53 2.04 25.13
N MET A 6 7.79 2.06 24.74
CA MET A 6 8.42 2.95 23.78
C MET A 6 7.86 2.66 22.39
N ALA A 7 6.81 3.41 22.07
CA ALA A 7 6.42 3.79 20.71
C ALA A 7 6.44 2.65 19.68
N MET A 8 5.65 1.58 19.92
CA MET A 8 5.33 0.63 18.84
C MET A 8 4.86 1.44 17.63
N ASN A 9 5.54 1.28 16.49
CA ASN A 9 5.17 1.92 15.23
C ASN A 9 3.67 1.73 14.94
N LYS A 10 3.02 2.74 14.41
CA LYS A 10 1.57 2.74 14.16
C LYS A 10 1.10 1.60 13.27
N TYR A 11 1.95 1.13 12.34
CA TYR A 11 1.66 -0.04 11.53
C TYR A 11 1.57 -1.32 12.37
N TYR A 12 2.51 -1.56 13.27
CA TYR A 12 2.46 -2.74 14.15
C TYR A 12 1.29 -2.69 15.14
N ARG A 13 0.89 -1.48 15.57
CA ARG A 13 -0.33 -1.32 16.39
C ARG A 13 -1.59 -1.73 15.66
N ILE A 14 -1.70 -1.49 14.35
CA ILE A 14 -2.87 -1.93 13.59
C ILE A 14 -2.89 -3.45 13.41
N LEU A 15 -1.72 -4.09 13.23
CA LEU A 15 -1.61 -5.56 13.22
C LEU A 15 -2.08 -6.15 14.55
N ASP A 16 -1.59 -5.63 15.67
CA ASP A 16 -1.97 -6.07 17.02
C ASP A 16 -3.47 -5.86 17.26
N LYS A 17 -4.01 -4.71 16.86
CA LYS A 17 -5.44 -4.39 16.97
C LYS A 17 -6.30 -5.39 16.18
N ILE A 18 -5.89 -5.79 14.96
CA ILE A 18 -6.60 -6.81 14.17
C ILE A 18 -6.60 -8.14 14.92
N LEU A 19 -5.45 -8.57 15.48
CA LEU A 19 -5.33 -9.83 16.21
C LEU A 19 -6.12 -9.83 17.52
N ALA A 20 -6.25 -8.69 18.18
CA ALA A 20 -6.93 -8.57 19.48
C ALA A 20 -8.45 -8.40 19.35
N THR A 21 -8.91 -7.64 18.35
CA THR A 21 -10.31 -7.19 18.27
C THR A 21 -10.97 -7.41 16.90
N GLY A 22 -10.23 -7.94 15.92
CA GLY A 22 -10.73 -8.17 14.57
C GLY A 22 -11.89 -9.16 14.52
N LYS A 23 -12.89 -8.84 13.68
CA LYS A 23 -13.96 -9.77 13.35
C LYS A 23 -13.47 -10.83 12.37
N THR A 24 -14.08 -12.01 12.40
CA THR A 24 -13.75 -13.09 11.46
C THR A 24 -14.75 -13.14 10.30
N GLN A 25 -14.25 -13.44 9.11
CA GLN A 25 -15.07 -13.65 7.91
C GLN A 25 -14.36 -14.64 6.98
N THR A 26 -15.15 -15.45 6.28
CA THR A 26 -14.67 -16.27 5.16
C THR A 26 -14.91 -15.53 3.85
N ASN A 27 -13.91 -15.44 3.01
CA ASN A 27 -14.00 -14.91 1.65
C ASN A 27 -13.50 -15.95 0.63
N LYS A 28 -13.45 -15.59 -0.67
CA LYS A 28 -13.02 -16.51 -1.75
C LYS A 28 -11.59 -17.03 -1.58
N LYS A 29 -10.75 -16.31 -0.82
CA LYS A 29 -9.32 -16.62 -0.60
C LYS A 29 -9.05 -17.25 0.78
N GLY A 30 -10.07 -17.49 1.59
CA GLY A 30 -9.94 -18.12 2.91
C GLY A 30 -10.49 -17.27 4.06
N ASN A 31 -10.17 -17.68 5.28
CA ASN A 31 -10.59 -16.98 6.49
C ASN A 31 -9.69 -15.77 6.74
N ILE A 32 -10.31 -14.69 7.19
CA ILE A 32 -9.63 -13.45 7.57
C ILE A 32 -10.09 -12.97 8.95
N GLN A 33 -9.19 -12.30 9.66
CA GLN A 33 -9.52 -11.36 10.73
C GLN A 33 -9.42 -9.93 10.18
N TYR A 34 -10.43 -9.08 10.43
CA TYR A 34 -10.49 -7.76 9.83
C TYR A 34 -11.03 -6.68 10.75
N LEU A 35 -10.67 -5.44 10.42
CA LEU A 35 -11.25 -4.21 10.95
C LEU A 35 -11.78 -3.36 9.80
N LEU A 36 -12.75 -2.51 10.09
CA LEU A 36 -13.32 -1.56 9.13
C LEU A 36 -13.00 -0.13 9.54
N ASN A 37 -12.82 0.74 8.51
CA ASN A 37 -12.69 2.19 8.69
C ASN A 37 -11.53 2.61 9.62
N GLU A 38 -10.39 1.95 9.48
CA GLU A 38 -9.18 2.31 10.21
C GLU A 38 -8.42 3.44 9.51
N GLN A 39 -7.70 4.22 10.30
CA GLN A 39 -6.81 5.27 9.81
C GLN A 39 -5.38 5.00 10.29
N LEU A 40 -4.44 5.09 9.35
CA LEU A 40 -3.01 4.93 9.60
C LEU A 40 -2.27 6.16 9.09
N SER A 41 -1.77 7.01 10.00
CA SER A 41 -1.00 8.21 9.66
C SER A 41 0.47 8.02 10.03
N LEU A 42 1.35 8.04 9.02
CA LEU A 42 2.76 7.69 9.11
C LEU A 42 3.63 8.91 8.85
N THR A 43 4.60 9.14 9.72
CA THR A 43 5.70 10.11 9.54
C THR A 43 6.84 9.47 8.75
N PRO A 44 7.82 10.23 8.24
CA PRO A 44 9.02 9.65 7.62
C PRO A 44 9.76 8.65 8.51
N ALA A 45 9.79 8.86 9.84
CA ALA A 45 10.40 7.92 10.79
C ALA A 45 9.60 6.60 10.84
N ASP A 46 8.26 6.67 10.97
CA ASP A 46 7.41 5.47 10.93
C ASP A 46 7.62 4.66 9.62
N LEU A 47 7.83 5.34 8.48
CA LEU A 47 8.07 4.68 7.19
C LEU A 47 9.40 3.92 7.17
N LEU A 48 10.47 4.53 7.70
CA LEU A 48 11.78 3.87 7.78
C LEU A 48 11.72 2.61 8.64
N ASP A 49 11.10 2.69 9.82
CA ASP A 49 10.92 1.54 10.70
C ASP A 49 10.17 0.39 10.01
N ILE A 50 9.10 0.70 9.24
CA ILE A 50 8.37 -0.32 8.47
C ILE A 50 9.29 -0.94 7.40
N PHE A 51 10.06 -0.12 6.69
CA PHE A 51 10.91 -0.62 5.61
C PHE A 51 12.12 -1.41 6.09
N GLU A 52 12.58 -1.18 7.32
CA GLU A 52 13.67 -1.92 7.95
C GLU A 52 13.16 -3.19 8.63
N GLY A 53 12.06 -3.10 9.38
CA GLY A 53 11.51 -4.19 10.17
C GLY A 53 10.62 -5.18 9.37
N HIS A 54 10.15 -4.80 8.19
CA HIS A 54 9.30 -5.67 7.36
C HIS A 54 10.01 -6.07 6.06
N ASN A 55 10.00 -7.36 5.77
CA ASN A 55 10.64 -7.89 4.55
C ASN A 55 9.82 -7.59 3.29
N ILE A 56 9.96 -6.39 2.75
CA ILE A 56 9.30 -5.96 1.52
C ILE A 56 10.23 -6.16 0.31
N ALA A 57 9.68 -6.60 -0.80
CA ALA A 57 10.41 -6.79 -2.06
C ALA A 57 10.71 -5.45 -2.77
N ARG A 58 11.42 -4.53 -2.10
CA ARG A 58 11.62 -3.12 -2.51
C ARG A 58 12.06 -2.95 -3.97
N LYS A 59 12.97 -3.81 -4.46
CA LYS A 59 13.46 -3.73 -5.85
C LYS A 59 12.32 -4.03 -6.83
N LYS A 60 11.55 -5.09 -6.59
CA LYS A 60 10.41 -5.49 -7.43
C LYS A 60 9.30 -4.42 -7.40
N LEU A 61 8.99 -3.86 -6.23
CA LEU A 61 7.99 -2.80 -6.09
C LEU A 61 8.38 -1.49 -6.81
N ARG A 62 9.67 -1.16 -6.87
CA ARG A 62 10.14 -0.03 -7.72
C ARG A 62 9.90 -0.30 -9.20
N SER A 63 10.25 -1.50 -9.68
CA SER A 63 10.01 -1.90 -11.06
C SER A 63 8.52 -1.93 -11.37
N GLU A 64 7.69 -2.42 -10.46
CA GLU A 64 6.24 -2.46 -10.58
C GLU A 64 5.65 -1.06 -10.73
N LEU A 65 6.02 -0.12 -9.85
CA LEU A 65 5.55 1.27 -9.97
C LEU A 65 5.95 1.90 -11.30
N GLN A 66 7.17 1.62 -11.80
CA GLN A 66 7.61 2.12 -13.10
C GLN A 66 6.73 1.57 -14.24
N LEU A 67 6.45 0.26 -14.24
CA LEU A 67 5.56 -0.36 -15.21
C LEU A 67 4.13 0.21 -15.13
N PHE A 68 3.62 0.44 -13.93
CA PHE A 68 2.32 1.10 -13.73
C PHE A 68 2.31 2.51 -14.33
N MET A 69 3.33 3.32 -14.07
CA MET A 69 3.43 4.69 -14.59
C MET A 69 3.61 4.76 -16.11
N GLN A 70 4.13 3.70 -16.73
CA GLN A 70 4.24 3.54 -18.18
C GLN A 70 2.93 3.05 -18.82
N GLY A 71 1.92 2.71 -18.02
CA GLY A 71 0.68 2.10 -18.51
C GLY A 71 0.86 0.67 -19.02
N GLU A 72 1.93 -0.03 -18.61
CA GLU A 72 2.21 -1.39 -19.07
C GLU A 72 1.16 -2.37 -18.54
N ARG A 73 0.48 -3.08 -19.44
CA ARG A 73 -0.60 -4.01 -19.11
C ARG A 73 -0.25 -5.48 -19.37
N ASN A 74 0.84 -5.74 -20.12
CA ASN A 74 1.26 -7.10 -20.42
C ASN A 74 1.92 -7.74 -19.18
N VAL A 75 1.30 -8.80 -18.63
CA VAL A 75 1.77 -9.51 -17.43
C VAL A 75 3.18 -10.09 -17.63
N GLU A 76 3.56 -10.46 -18.86
CA GLU A 76 4.91 -10.96 -19.15
C GLU A 76 5.99 -9.92 -18.82
N LYS A 77 5.72 -8.61 -19.01
CA LYS A 77 6.67 -7.55 -18.62
C LYS A 77 6.92 -7.47 -17.11
N TYR A 78 5.91 -7.84 -16.32
CA TYR A 78 6.07 -7.97 -14.87
C TYR A 78 6.91 -9.20 -14.51
N ARG A 79 6.71 -10.35 -15.20
CA ARG A 79 7.52 -11.55 -15.01
C ARG A 79 8.99 -11.32 -15.36
N GLU A 80 9.28 -10.63 -16.49
CA GLU A 80 10.62 -10.22 -16.88
C GLU A 80 11.31 -9.38 -15.79
N ALA A 81 10.55 -8.58 -15.05
CA ALA A 81 11.02 -7.81 -13.89
C ALA A 81 11.07 -8.63 -12.59
N GLY A 82 10.78 -9.93 -12.64
CA GLY A 82 10.75 -10.85 -11.50
C GLY A 82 9.51 -10.70 -10.62
N ILE A 83 8.44 -10.09 -11.14
CA ILE A 83 7.17 -9.83 -10.46
C ILE A 83 6.17 -10.91 -10.92
N ASN A 84 5.73 -11.78 -10.02
CA ASN A 84 4.86 -12.92 -10.32
C ASN A 84 3.49 -12.87 -9.63
N TRP A 85 3.22 -11.87 -8.80
CA TRP A 85 1.95 -11.77 -8.09
C TRP A 85 0.78 -11.26 -8.94
N TRP A 86 1.01 -10.97 -10.24
CA TRP A 86 -0.03 -10.68 -11.23
C TRP A 86 -0.37 -11.88 -12.12
N ASP A 87 0.26 -13.03 -11.93
CA ASP A 87 0.09 -14.21 -12.79
C ASP A 87 -1.35 -14.74 -12.84
N TYR A 88 -2.10 -14.55 -11.74
CA TYR A 88 -3.51 -14.93 -11.66
C TYR A 88 -4.44 -14.06 -12.55
N CYS A 89 -3.93 -12.94 -13.08
CA CYS A 89 -4.69 -12.03 -13.94
C CYS A 89 -4.71 -12.45 -15.42
N GLY A 90 -4.03 -13.53 -15.79
CA GLY A 90 -3.86 -13.93 -17.20
C GLY A 90 -2.74 -13.16 -17.87
N SER A 91 -2.91 -12.81 -19.17
CA SER A 91 -1.86 -12.16 -19.96
C SER A 91 -1.89 -10.62 -19.92
N ILE A 92 -3.05 -10.04 -19.62
CA ILE A 92 -3.28 -8.60 -19.70
C ILE A 92 -3.96 -8.10 -18.42
N LEU A 93 -3.45 -7.02 -17.85
CA LEU A 93 -4.08 -6.28 -16.76
C LEU A 93 -5.19 -5.37 -17.32
N VAL A 94 -6.45 -5.69 -16.98
CA VAL A 94 -7.63 -4.93 -17.42
C VAL A 94 -8.22 -4.20 -16.21
N ASN A 95 -8.50 -2.89 -16.35
CA ASN A 95 -9.04 -2.05 -15.26
C ASN A 95 -8.23 -2.16 -13.95
N SER A 96 -6.91 -2.31 -14.07
CA SER A 96 -5.97 -2.44 -12.97
C SER A 96 -5.09 -1.18 -12.85
N TYR A 97 -4.14 -1.21 -11.95
CA TYR A 97 -3.24 -0.09 -11.63
C TYR A 97 -2.64 0.62 -12.85
N PRO A 98 -2.06 -0.08 -13.88
CA PRO A 98 -1.44 0.61 -15.02
C PRO A 98 -2.39 1.54 -15.77
N THR A 99 -3.69 1.18 -15.84
CA THR A 99 -4.72 1.99 -16.52
C THR A 99 -4.87 3.40 -15.91
N TYR A 100 -4.56 3.54 -14.64
CA TYR A 100 -4.77 4.78 -13.90
C TYR A 100 -3.46 5.48 -13.57
N PHE A 101 -2.39 4.71 -13.31
CA PHE A 101 -1.07 5.24 -12.93
C PHE A 101 -0.34 5.95 -14.07
N GLU A 102 -0.70 5.71 -15.34
CA GLU A 102 -0.19 6.49 -16.47
C GLU A 102 -0.49 8.00 -16.33
N LYS A 103 -1.46 8.37 -15.49
CA LYS A 103 -1.82 9.76 -15.16
C LYS A 103 -0.96 10.36 -14.05
N LEU A 104 -0.17 9.56 -13.35
CA LEU A 104 0.66 10.03 -12.23
C LEU A 104 1.83 10.91 -12.66
N PRO A 105 2.62 10.59 -13.72
CA PRO A 105 3.75 11.43 -14.13
C PRO A 105 3.34 12.86 -14.48
N PRO A 106 2.30 13.14 -15.29
CA PRO A 106 1.87 14.50 -15.56
C PRO A 106 1.34 15.22 -14.31
N LEU A 107 0.73 14.51 -13.37
CA LEU A 107 0.29 15.08 -12.10
C LEU A 107 1.49 15.51 -11.24
N ILE A 108 2.52 14.67 -11.11
CA ILE A 108 3.76 14.98 -10.39
C ILE A 108 4.45 16.20 -11.02
N ALA A 109 4.58 16.22 -12.34
CA ALA A 109 5.17 17.36 -13.07
C ALA A 109 4.40 18.66 -12.81
N LYS A 110 3.07 18.59 -12.74
CA LYS A 110 2.22 19.73 -12.38
C LYS A 110 2.48 20.21 -10.96
N ILE A 111 2.55 19.30 -9.97
CA ILE A 111 2.81 19.64 -8.57
C ILE A 111 4.18 20.29 -8.41
N ASN A 112 5.22 19.73 -9.03
CA ASN A 112 6.61 20.25 -8.97
C ASN A 112 6.72 21.63 -9.60
N ARG A 113 5.96 21.91 -10.67
CA ARG A 113 5.94 23.23 -11.32
C ARG A 113 5.16 24.26 -10.50
N GLU A 114 3.98 23.90 -9.98
CA GLU A 114 3.07 24.86 -9.35
C GLU A 114 3.42 25.13 -7.90
N ARG A 115 3.90 24.14 -7.15
CA ARG A 115 4.33 24.20 -5.73
C ARG A 115 3.36 24.98 -4.84
N ARG A 116 2.06 24.84 -5.09
CA ARG A 116 0.97 25.51 -4.32
C ARG A 116 0.06 24.48 -3.70
N ASN A 117 -0.60 24.83 -2.61
CA ASN A 117 -1.67 23.98 -2.07
C ASN A 117 -2.86 23.94 -3.04
N SER A 118 -3.30 22.76 -3.42
CA SER A 118 -4.44 22.55 -4.30
C SER A 118 -5.20 21.29 -3.88
N LYS A 119 -6.50 21.40 -3.75
CA LYS A 119 -7.39 20.25 -3.47
C LYS A 119 -7.55 19.33 -4.68
N ASN A 120 -7.09 19.76 -5.87
CA ASN A 120 -7.28 19.07 -7.14
C ASN A 120 -6.11 18.15 -7.54
N TYR A 121 -5.07 18.05 -6.70
CA TYR A 121 -3.99 17.09 -6.95
C TYR A 121 -4.42 15.70 -6.47
N VAL A 122 -5.25 15.07 -7.27
CA VAL A 122 -5.87 13.77 -6.96
C VAL A 122 -5.66 12.80 -8.10
N LEU A 123 -5.21 11.59 -7.76
CA LEU A 123 -5.18 10.43 -8.63
C LEU A 123 -6.34 9.49 -8.22
N PHE A 124 -7.31 9.32 -9.08
CA PHE A 124 -8.38 8.34 -8.91
C PHE A 124 -7.99 7.02 -9.58
N LEU A 125 -8.25 5.92 -8.90
CA LEU A 125 -7.85 4.57 -9.28
C LEU A 125 -9.08 3.65 -9.25
N GLY A 126 -9.64 3.38 -10.42
CA GLY A 126 -10.80 2.50 -10.58
C GLY A 126 -11.99 3.17 -11.23
N GLU A 127 -12.92 2.34 -11.66
CA GLU A 127 -14.20 2.71 -12.27
C GLU A 127 -15.36 2.14 -11.47
N THR A 128 -16.43 2.91 -11.35
CA THR A 128 -17.66 2.46 -10.70
C THR A 128 -18.31 1.33 -11.51
N GLY A 129 -18.64 0.22 -10.83
CA GLY A 129 -19.30 -0.93 -11.48
C GLY A 129 -18.37 -1.80 -12.32
N ALA A 130 -17.05 -1.57 -12.30
CA ALA A 130 -16.11 -2.43 -13.00
C ALA A 130 -16.12 -3.84 -12.42
N GLU A 131 -16.60 -4.79 -13.20
CA GLU A 131 -16.52 -6.22 -12.90
C GLU A 131 -15.11 -6.73 -13.21
N SER A 132 -14.17 -6.53 -12.31
CA SER A 132 -12.81 -7.01 -12.50
C SER A 132 -12.23 -7.53 -11.19
N ASN A 133 -11.66 -8.74 -11.23
CA ASN A 133 -10.85 -9.29 -10.15
C ASN A 133 -9.55 -8.48 -9.94
N GLN A 134 -9.25 -7.55 -10.85
CA GLN A 134 -8.03 -6.77 -10.93
C GLN A 134 -8.21 -5.32 -10.49
N ALA A 135 -9.45 -4.93 -10.09
CA ALA A 135 -9.74 -3.57 -9.65
C ALA A 135 -8.81 -3.16 -8.49
N PRO A 136 -8.16 -1.98 -8.57
CA PRO A 136 -7.21 -1.52 -7.57
C PRO A 136 -7.78 -1.55 -6.15
N CYS A 137 -7.00 -2.03 -5.19
CA CYS A 137 -7.32 -1.90 -3.77
C CYS A 137 -7.13 -0.46 -3.28
N LEU A 138 -6.10 0.22 -3.75
CA LEU A 138 -5.89 1.65 -3.61
C LEU A 138 -6.84 2.37 -4.58
N SER A 139 -7.77 3.15 -4.07
CA SER A 139 -8.85 3.77 -4.85
C SER A 139 -8.63 5.25 -5.14
N LEU A 140 -7.83 5.93 -4.30
CA LEU A 140 -7.57 7.36 -4.42
C LEU A 140 -6.26 7.71 -3.73
N VAL A 141 -5.49 8.62 -4.34
CA VAL A 141 -4.36 9.31 -3.71
C VAL A 141 -4.51 10.81 -3.91
N GLN A 142 -4.46 11.57 -2.83
CA GLN A 142 -4.45 13.02 -2.85
C GLN A 142 -3.10 13.54 -2.35
N PHE A 143 -2.56 14.52 -3.08
CA PHE A 143 -1.32 15.22 -2.74
C PHE A 143 -1.68 16.63 -2.30
N GLN A 144 -1.25 17.03 -1.11
CA GLN A 144 -1.50 18.36 -0.56
C GLN A 144 -0.20 18.95 -0.05
N LEU A 145 -0.12 20.27 -0.02
CA LEU A 145 1.00 21.01 0.56
C LEU A 145 0.53 21.68 1.85
N ASP A 146 1.28 21.48 2.93
CA ASP A 146 1.05 22.10 4.22
C ASP A 146 2.35 22.67 4.78
N GLY A 147 2.45 23.98 4.88
CA GLY A 147 3.66 24.66 5.34
C GLY A 147 4.89 24.43 4.45
N GLY A 148 4.71 24.16 3.14
CA GLY A 148 5.82 23.86 2.23
C GLY A 148 6.24 22.39 2.22
N GLU A 149 5.59 21.53 2.99
CA GLU A 149 5.82 20.10 3.05
C GLU A 149 4.70 19.33 2.35
N LEU A 150 5.01 18.15 1.85
CA LEU A 150 4.08 17.25 1.18
C LEU A 150 3.31 16.40 2.18
N VAL A 151 1.99 16.39 2.05
CA VAL A 151 1.09 15.47 2.75
C VAL A 151 0.38 14.59 1.71
N LEU A 152 0.48 13.27 1.84
CA LEU A 152 -0.29 12.31 1.05
C LEU A 152 -1.46 11.77 1.87
N SER A 153 -2.63 11.72 1.26
CA SER A 153 -3.80 11.00 1.78
C SER A 153 -4.23 9.96 0.76
N ALA A 154 -4.44 8.71 1.19
CA ALA A 154 -4.81 7.60 0.33
C ALA A 154 -5.99 6.84 0.91
N TYR A 155 -6.94 6.41 0.06
CA TYR A 155 -8.02 5.51 0.45
C TYR A 155 -7.82 4.13 -0.16
N GLN A 156 -7.79 3.11 0.69
CA GLN A 156 -7.77 1.70 0.31
C GLN A 156 -9.08 1.03 0.67
N ARG A 157 -9.82 0.53 -0.34
CA ARG A 157 -11.08 -0.21 -0.10
C ARG A 157 -10.85 -1.55 0.59
N SER A 158 -9.68 -2.16 0.37
CA SER A 158 -9.29 -3.47 0.92
C SER A 158 -7.78 -3.53 1.07
N SER A 159 -7.26 -4.08 2.16
CA SER A 159 -5.84 -4.13 2.43
C SER A 159 -5.47 -5.38 3.21
N ASP A 160 -4.67 -6.28 2.59
CA ASP A 160 -3.96 -7.32 3.33
C ASP A 160 -2.86 -6.68 4.17
N ALA A 161 -3.01 -6.76 5.47
CA ALA A 161 -2.15 -6.04 6.42
C ALA A 161 -0.69 -6.51 6.39
N ASN A 162 -0.41 -7.75 5.98
CA ASN A 162 0.95 -8.32 5.97
C ASN A 162 1.70 -8.17 4.65
N LEU A 163 0.99 -8.19 3.51
CA LEU A 163 1.60 -8.18 2.18
C LEU A 163 1.25 -6.91 1.40
N GLY A 164 -0.05 -6.64 1.24
CA GLY A 164 -0.53 -5.51 0.45
C GLY A 164 -0.20 -4.19 1.12
N LEU A 165 -0.57 -4.01 2.38
CA LEU A 165 -0.42 -2.73 3.08
C LEU A 165 1.03 -2.21 3.13
N PRO A 166 2.06 -2.98 3.54
CA PRO A 166 3.43 -2.49 3.53
C PRO A 166 3.95 -2.21 2.11
N SER A 167 3.51 -2.97 1.11
CA SER A 167 3.84 -2.75 -0.30
C SER A 167 3.23 -1.44 -0.82
N ASP A 168 1.96 -1.18 -0.52
CA ASP A 168 1.26 0.04 -0.90
C ASP A 168 1.82 1.27 -0.17
N ILE A 169 2.18 1.15 1.10
CA ILE A 169 2.91 2.20 1.85
C ILE A 169 4.23 2.53 1.13
N TYR A 170 4.96 1.52 0.66
CA TYR A 170 6.20 1.74 -0.08
C TYR A 170 5.96 2.40 -1.44
N HIS A 171 4.91 2.03 -2.17
CA HIS A 171 4.52 2.72 -3.41
C HIS A 171 4.16 4.18 -3.17
N LEU A 172 3.37 4.49 -2.14
CA LEU A 172 3.04 5.87 -1.76
C LEU A 172 4.29 6.68 -1.41
N TYR A 173 5.23 6.07 -0.69
CA TYR A 173 6.54 6.68 -0.41
C TYR A 173 7.32 6.96 -1.70
N LEU A 174 7.38 6.01 -2.64
CA LEU A 174 8.06 6.20 -3.93
C LEU A 174 7.40 7.30 -4.77
N MET A 175 6.07 7.45 -4.73
CA MET A 175 5.36 8.55 -5.37
C MET A 175 5.75 9.89 -4.72
N ALA A 176 5.76 9.96 -3.39
CA ALA A 176 6.17 11.14 -2.65
C ALA A 176 7.61 11.58 -3.00
N ARG A 177 8.52 10.62 -3.17
CA ARG A 177 9.92 10.88 -3.52
C ARG A 177 10.14 11.48 -4.90
N GLN A 178 9.16 11.45 -5.79
CA GLN A 178 9.21 12.10 -7.11
C GLN A 178 8.76 13.57 -7.03
N ILE A 179 8.21 14.00 -5.92
CA ILE A 179 7.83 15.37 -5.65
C ILE A 179 9.00 16.05 -4.92
N GLU A 180 9.44 17.19 -5.45
CA GLU A 180 10.61 17.93 -4.97
C GLU A 180 10.28 18.78 -3.73
N LEU A 181 9.65 18.14 -2.73
CA LEU A 181 9.26 18.75 -1.47
C LEU A 181 9.53 17.76 -0.32
N PRO A 182 9.84 18.23 0.89
CA PRO A 182 9.94 17.36 2.06
C PRO A 182 8.63 16.65 2.33
N LEU A 183 8.68 15.36 2.62
CA LEU A 183 7.51 14.58 3.02
C LEU A 183 7.19 14.83 4.50
N LYS A 184 5.98 15.30 4.80
CA LYS A 184 5.47 15.47 6.16
C LYS A 184 4.81 14.21 6.68
N SER A 185 3.90 13.63 5.90
CA SER A 185 3.18 12.42 6.29
C SER A 185 2.50 11.70 5.12
N ILE A 186 2.24 10.41 5.32
CA ILE A 186 1.34 9.59 4.50
C ILE A 186 0.22 9.10 5.40
N THR A 187 -1.03 9.42 5.07
CA THR A 187 -2.21 8.95 5.79
C THR A 187 -3.03 8.01 4.89
N LEU A 188 -3.26 6.79 5.36
CA LEU A 188 -4.13 5.82 4.70
C LEU A 188 -5.45 5.71 5.45
N TYR A 189 -6.55 5.75 4.71
CA TYR A 189 -7.89 5.43 5.16
C TYR A 189 -8.22 4.03 4.64
N LEU A 190 -8.36 3.08 5.54
CA LEU A 190 -8.48 1.65 5.26
C LEU A 190 -9.94 1.23 5.42
N GLY A 191 -10.67 1.04 4.32
CA GLY A 191 -12.07 0.61 4.35
C GLY A 191 -12.22 -0.76 4.99
N ASN A 192 -11.39 -1.72 4.58
CA ASN A 192 -11.25 -3.04 5.20
C ASN A 192 -9.77 -3.39 5.28
N VAL A 193 -9.22 -3.53 6.47
CA VAL A 193 -7.85 -4.03 6.69
C VAL A 193 -7.92 -5.40 7.38
N HIS A 194 -7.18 -6.38 6.86
CA HIS A 194 -7.32 -7.76 7.30
C HIS A 194 -6.01 -8.54 7.30
N ILE A 195 -6.01 -9.60 8.11
CA ILE A 195 -4.95 -10.62 8.16
C ILE A 195 -5.59 -11.95 7.78
N TYR A 196 -4.99 -12.66 6.82
CA TYR A 196 -5.38 -14.02 6.49
C TYR A 196 -4.98 -14.98 7.60
N GLU A 197 -5.81 -16.00 7.86
CA GLU A 197 -5.62 -16.93 8.95
C GLU A 197 -4.26 -17.64 8.93
N ASN A 198 -3.79 -18.05 7.74
CA ASN A 198 -2.48 -18.66 7.55
C ASN A 198 -1.31 -17.74 7.91
N ASN A 199 -1.49 -16.43 7.89
CA ASN A 199 -0.48 -15.43 8.22
C ASN A 199 -0.51 -14.99 9.70
N ILE A 200 -1.51 -15.40 10.49
CA ILE A 200 -1.63 -15.03 11.92
C ILE A 200 -0.39 -15.42 12.75
N PRO A 201 0.15 -16.65 12.64
CA PRO A 201 1.35 -17.01 13.40
C PRO A 201 2.55 -16.11 13.05
N GLY A 202 2.77 -15.84 11.75
CA GLY A 202 3.83 -14.92 11.30
C GLY A 202 3.61 -13.49 11.79
N THR A 203 2.36 -13.01 11.79
CA THR A 203 2.03 -11.67 12.32
C THR A 203 2.40 -11.53 13.80
N ARG A 204 2.10 -12.55 14.60
CA ARG A 204 2.47 -12.58 16.03
C ARG A 204 4.00 -12.56 16.22
N ALA A 205 4.73 -13.34 15.42
CA ALA A 205 6.19 -13.37 15.45
C ALA A 205 6.79 -12.01 15.05
N LEU A 206 6.27 -11.39 13.99
CA LEU A 206 6.70 -10.06 13.53
C LEU A 206 6.49 -9.00 14.62
N ILE A 207 5.33 -8.97 15.26
CA ILE A 207 5.03 -8.04 16.38
C ILE A 207 5.97 -8.32 17.56
N ALA A 208 6.38 -9.57 17.76
CA ALA A 208 7.36 -9.95 18.80
C ALA A 208 8.82 -9.61 18.43
N GLY A 209 9.06 -9.03 17.24
CA GLY A 209 10.39 -8.58 16.80
C GLY A 209 11.13 -9.59 15.91
N ASP A 210 10.46 -10.61 15.37
CA ASP A 210 11.09 -11.52 14.40
C ASP A 210 10.98 -10.94 12.98
N GLU A 211 12.02 -10.23 12.55
CA GLU A 211 12.12 -9.61 11.22
C GLU A 211 12.39 -10.63 10.10
N THR A 212 12.63 -11.90 10.44
CA THR A 212 12.89 -12.97 9.46
C THR A 212 11.62 -13.56 8.87
N VAL A 213 10.47 -13.21 9.43
CA VAL A 213 9.14 -13.69 8.99
C VAL A 213 8.92 -13.43 7.50
N ARG A 214 8.33 -14.41 6.83
CA ARG A 214 7.89 -14.34 5.44
C ARG A 214 6.42 -14.65 5.39
N PHE A 215 5.67 -13.86 4.65
CA PHE A 215 4.23 -14.03 4.46
C PHE A 215 3.94 -14.69 3.11
N GLY A 216 2.97 -15.59 3.08
CA GLY A 216 2.51 -16.26 1.86
C GLY A 216 1.30 -15.56 1.24
N LEU A 217 1.27 -15.50 -0.10
CA LEU A 217 0.07 -15.10 -0.82
C LEU A 217 -1.04 -16.14 -0.63
N ASN A 218 -2.25 -15.67 -0.34
CA ASN A 218 -3.48 -16.47 -0.48
C ASN A 218 -3.98 -16.30 -1.93
N VAL A 219 -3.68 -17.29 -2.75
CA VAL A 219 -4.05 -17.34 -4.18
C VAL A 219 -5.28 -18.19 -4.38
#